data_415587a4c1708a7eb2f24fa9955d88b1
#
_entry.id   415587a4c1708a7eb2f24fa9955d88b1
#
_cell.length_a   1.000
_cell.length_b   1.000
_cell.length_c   1.000
_cell.angle_alpha   90.00
_cell.angle_beta   90.00
_cell.angle_gamma   90.00
#
_symmetry.space_group_name_H-M   'P 1'
#
loop_
_entity.id
_entity.type
_entity.pdbx_description
1 polymer ?
#
loop_
_entity_poly.entity_id
_entity_poly.type
_entity_poly.pdbx_seq_one_letter_code
_entity_poly.pdbx_strand_id
1 'polypeptide(L)'
;MGYHQPTEAVELLKTTERQLWLQTLWKYSSLPKELHQQYYLQPLERCVTLMQKFPATEKGHHSYLGGMIDHMLATVAYSVRLSKGYLLPIGAPPEDQASQGAAWEAVIVYAALFNSLEGVCHLEVELKSGKRWMPVKNAPNKPYRFRFSSEPSLFEMQNYSAMLAYQILPYQAIEWLSEWPEVLHTLVTYIAGSRPETGVIHTLVSEAMRISSGQFVGEIDTLPPEQQQKNIGISTEEPDSLTDGIGEHFWQWLVDGCHSGSLAINTPESRIHFIAGFVFLQSPGIFYQYRSENPSKMIEKPRLQKAFERLGRHRRDKGTLYCCYLYKERAGEGVFKKMSGYLIAATKLFHHRAIPQDNPRLVIKPHTIK
;
A
#
# COMPACT_ATOMS: atom_id res chain seq x y z
N MET A 1 -15.21 -2.98 32.25
CA MET A 1 -15.55 -2.27 30.99
C MET A 1 -17.07 -2.24 30.83
N GLY A 2 -17.65 -1.06 30.53
CA GLY A 2 -19.10 -0.92 30.31
C GLY A 2 -19.52 -1.49 28.95
N TYR A 3 -20.83 -1.75 28.79
CA TYR A 3 -21.40 -2.11 27.49
C TYR A 3 -21.63 -0.87 26.64
N HIS A 4 -21.26 -0.93 25.36
CA HIS A 4 -21.57 0.07 24.34
C HIS A 4 -22.95 -0.21 23.74
N GLN A 5 -23.68 0.85 23.41
CA GLN A 5 -24.93 0.73 22.69
C GLN A 5 -24.66 0.64 21.18
N PRO A 6 -25.36 -0.24 20.45
CA PRO A 6 -25.37 -0.22 18.99
C PRO A 6 -25.80 1.16 18.49
N THR A 7 -25.17 1.62 17.43
CA THR A 7 -25.41 2.95 16.86
C THR A 7 -25.57 2.80 15.35
N GLU A 8 -26.54 3.52 14.78
CA GLU A 8 -26.81 3.51 13.35
C GLU A 8 -25.65 4.14 12.56
N ALA A 9 -25.39 3.65 11.32
CA ALA A 9 -24.30 4.13 10.48
C ALA A 9 -24.38 5.65 10.24
N VAL A 10 -25.59 6.18 10.00
CA VAL A 10 -25.82 7.62 9.79
C VAL A 10 -25.35 8.44 10.98
N GLU A 11 -25.58 7.96 12.20
CA GLU A 11 -25.14 8.66 13.41
C GLU A 11 -23.62 8.53 13.60
N LEU A 12 -23.06 7.35 13.32
CA LEU A 12 -21.61 7.13 13.37
C LEU A 12 -20.86 8.00 12.36
N LEU A 13 -21.45 8.31 11.22
CA LEU A 13 -20.81 9.12 10.16
C LEU A 13 -20.97 10.62 10.32
N LYS A 14 -21.76 11.12 11.29
CA LYS A 14 -22.08 12.55 11.43
C LYS A 14 -20.91 13.46 11.84
N THR A 15 -19.81 12.93 12.32
CA THR A 15 -18.68 13.77 12.75
C THR A 15 -18.10 14.56 11.58
N THR A 16 -17.67 15.79 11.84
CA THR A 16 -17.10 16.67 10.80
C THR A 16 -15.95 16.01 10.06
N GLU A 17 -15.09 15.31 10.79
CA GLU A 17 -13.93 14.62 10.19
C GLU A 17 -14.36 13.50 9.22
N ARG A 18 -15.36 12.69 9.58
CA ARG A 18 -15.90 11.64 8.71
C ARG A 18 -16.59 12.21 7.48
N GLN A 19 -17.31 13.32 7.65
CA GLN A 19 -17.93 14.02 6.51
C GLN A 19 -16.89 14.57 5.54
N LEU A 20 -15.75 15.06 6.02
CA LEU A 20 -14.64 15.48 5.15
C LEU A 20 -14.05 14.31 4.33
N TRP A 21 -13.93 13.12 4.92
CA TRP A 21 -13.50 11.95 4.18
C TRP A 21 -14.51 11.53 3.10
N LEU A 22 -15.81 11.57 3.42
CA LEU A 22 -16.87 11.28 2.45
C LEU A 22 -16.89 12.31 1.31
N GLN A 23 -16.68 13.60 1.61
CA GLN A 23 -16.54 14.63 0.59
C GLN A 23 -15.28 14.41 -0.26
N THR A 24 -14.19 13.97 0.34
CA THR A 24 -12.96 13.64 -0.39
C THR A 24 -13.19 12.46 -1.32
N LEU A 25 -13.85 11.41 -0.87
CA LEU A 25 -14.24 10.27 -1.71
C LEU A 25 -15.11 10.73 -2.89
N TRP A 26 -16.12 11.56 -2.64
CA TRP A 26 -16.97 12.13 -3.69
C TRP A 26 -16.17 12.96 -4.69
N LYS A 27 -15.31 13.84 -4.20
CA LYS A 27 -14.48 14.73 -5.04
C LYS A 27 -13.61 13.98 -6.05
N TYR A 28 -13.10 12.81 -5.66
CA TYR A 28 -12.23 12.00 -6.51
C TYR A 28 -12.94 10.83 -7.20
N SER A 29 -14.25 10.63 -6.94
CA SER A 29 -15.03 9.59 -7.59
C SER A 29 -15.27 9.89 -9.07
N SER A 30 -15.19 8.84 -9.89
CA SER A 30 -15.53 8.89 -11.32
C SER A 30 -17.00 8.53 -11.59
N LEU A 31 -17.76 8.12 -10.57
CA LEU A 31 -19.15 7.71 -10.70
C LEU A 31 -20.11 8.90 -10.65
N PRO A 32 -21.21 8.89 -11.44
CA PRO A 32 -22.35 9.78 -11.24
C PRO A 32 -22.93 9.66 -9.83
N LYS A 33 -23.63 10.71 -9.37
CA LYS A 33 -24.11 10.81 -7.99
C LYS A 33 -24.94 9.60 -7.53
N GLU A 34 -25.85 9.14 -8.37
CA GLU A 34 -26.75 8.01 -8.07
C GLU A 34 -25.98 6.71 -7.92
N LEU A 35 -25.03 6.44 -8.82
CA LEU A 35 -24.16 5.26 -8.75
C LEU A 35 -23.16 5.36 -7.61
N HIS A 36 -22.62 6.55 -7.33
CA HIS A 36 -21.75 6.77 -6.15
C HIS A 36 -22.50 6.44 -4.86
N GLN A 37 -23.75 6.90 -4.72
CA GLN A 37 -24.59 6.56 -3.57
C GLN A 37 -24.78 5.05 -3.45
N GLN A 38 -25.13 4.39 -4.55
CA GLN A 38 -25.45 2.97 -4.56
C GLN A 38 -24.22 2.07 -4.43
N TYR A 39 -23.12 2.40 -5.14
CA TYR A 39 -21.96 1.51 -5.25
C TYR A 39 -20.86 1.83 -4.23
N TYR A 40 -20.78 3.07 -3.70
CA TYR A 40 -19.77 3.42 -2.72
C TYR A 40 -20.35 3.66 -1.33
N LEU A 41 -21.34 4.55 -1.19
CA LEU A 41 -21.85 4.93 0.13
C LEU A 41 -22.64 3.81 0.80
N GLN A 42 -23.50 3.08 0.11
CA GLN A 42 -24.23 1.96 0.71
C GLN A 42 -23.31 0.84 1.22
N PRO A 43 -22.32 0.32 0.45
CA PRO A 43 -21.34 -0.63 0.98
C PRO A 43 -20.56 -0.08 2.17
N LEU A 44 -20.15 1.18 2.11
CA LEU A 44 -19.44 1.85 3.20
C LEU A 44 -20.30 1.93 4.48
N GLU A 45 -21.57 2.31 4.38
CA GLU A 45 -22.51 2.34 5.51
C GLU A 45 -22.71 0.95 6.12
N ARG A 46 -22.75 -0.10 5.29
CA ARG A 46 -22.82 -1.49 5.78
C ARG A 46 -21.54 -1.87 6.54
N CYS A 47 -20.37 -1.49 6.05
CA CYS A 47 -19.10 -1.68 6.80
C CYS A 47 -19.12 -0.92 8.12
N VAL A 48 -19.53 0.35 8.12
CA VAL A 48 -19.65 1.19 9.35
C VAL A 48 -20.58 0.55 10.37
N THR A 49 -21.69 -0.01 9.90
CA THR A 49 -22.65 -0.73 10.77
C THR A 49 -22.04 -1.95 11.44
N LEU A 50 -21.12 -2.65 10.80
CA LEU A 50 -20.37 -3.77 11.39
C LEU A 50 -19.24 -3.28 12.31
N MET A 51 -18.54 -2.21 11.94
CA MET A 51 -17.42 -1.65 12.71
C MET A 51 -17.85 -0.95 14.00
N GLN A 52 -19.07 -0.42 14.04
CA GLN A 52 -19.58 0.23 15.25
C GLN A 52 -18.55 1.23 15.86
N LYS A 53 -18.35 1.16 17.19
CA LYS A 53 -17.37 1.96 17.94
C LYS A 53 -16.04 1.24 18.15
N PHE A 54 -15.70 0.26 17.32
CA PHE A 54 -14.46 -0.47 17.50
C PHE A 54 -13.23 0.37 17.19
N PRO A 55 -12.13 0.24 17.94
CA PRO A 55 -10.83 0.77 17.59
C PRO A 55 -10.20 -0.06 16.45
N ALA A 56 -9.33 0.57 15.64
CA ALA A 56 -8.62 -0.15 14.60
C ALA A 56 -7.46 -1.01 15.14
N THR A 57 -6.82 -0.54 16.20
CA THR A 57 -5.68 -1.22 16.85
C THR A 57 -5.83 -1.18 18.36
N GLU A 58 -5.16 -2.10 19.06
CA GLU A 58 -5.14 -2.09 20.52
C GLU A 58 -4.34 -0.90 21.08
N LYS A 59 -3.21 -0.60 20.43
CA LYS A 59 -2.30 0.50 20.79
C LYS A 59 -1.78 1.14 19.50
N GLY A 60 -1.53 2.45 19.55
CA GLY A 60 -0.98 3.18 18.40
C GLY A 60 -2.06 3.93 17.63
N HIS A 61 -2.03 3.86 16.29
CA HIS A 61 -2.95 4.62 15.45
C HIS A 61 -4.40 4.14 15.60
N HIS A 62 -5.35 5.08 15.64
CA HIS A 62 -6.79 4.79 15.67
C HIS A 62 -7.21 3.82 16.81
N SER A 63 -6.52 3.86 17.96
CA SER A 63 -6.79 3.00 19.15
C SER A 63 -7.91 3.55 20.07
N TYR A 64 -8.73 4.46 19.58
CA TYR A 64 -9.86 5.06 20.27
C TYR A 64 -11.20 4.52 19.74
N LEU A 65 -12.29 4.79 20.47
CA LEU A 65 -13.63 4.35 20.09
C LEU A 65 -14.06 4.96 18.73
N GLY A 66 -14.37 4.09 17.77
CA GLY A 66 -14.71 4.46 16.40
C GLY A 66 -13.49 4.65 15.49
N GLY A 67 -12.27 4.44 15.97
CA GLY A 67 -11.05 4.59 15.20
C GLY A 67 -10.98 3.67 13.99
N MET A 68 -11.66 2.52 14.01
CA MET A 68 -11.73 1.61 12.85
C MET A 68 -12.47 2.26 11.68
N ILE A 69 -13.54 3.01 11.94
CA ILE A 69 -14.28 3.76 10.91
C ILE A 69 -13.39 4.86 10.35
N ASP A 70 -12.69 5.61 11.20
CA ASP A 70 -11.83 6.71 10.77
C ASP A 70 -10.68 6.20 9.91
N HIS A 71 -10.06 5.08 10.30
CA HIS A 71 -9.02 4.41 9.50
C HIS A 71 -9.54 3.94 8.15
N MET A 72 -10.72 3.32 8.11
CA MET A 72 -11.36 2.88 6.86
C MET A 72 -11.66 4.05 5.92
N LEU A 73 -12.30 5.11 6.42
CA LEU A 73 -12.67 6.27 5.60
C LEU A 73 -11.43 6.95 5.02
N ALA A 74 -10.40 7.15 5.83
CA ALA A 74 -9.13 7.70 5.36
C ALA A 74 -8.47 6.79 4.31
N THR A 75 -8.43 5.47 4.55
CA THR A 75 -7.86 4.51 3.60
C THR A 75 -8.58 4.53 2.26
N VAL A 76 -9.92 4.50 2.26
CA VAL A 76 -10.71 4.58 1.03
C VAL A 76 -10.46 5.89 0.28
N ALA A 77 -10.55 7.03 0.97
CA ALA A 77 -10.36 8.34 0.36
C ALA A 77 -8.96 8.51 -0.24
N TYR A 78 -7.93 8.09 0.49
CA TYR A 78 -6.55 8.11 -0.01
C TYR A 78 -6.34 7.15 -1.18
N SER A 79 -6.90 5.93 -1.15
CA SER A 79 -6.77 4.96 -2.24
C SER A 79 -7.32 5.53 -3.55
N VAL A 80 -8.52 6.10 -3.53
CA VAL A 80 -9.13 6.73 -4.71
C VAL A 80 -8.35 7.95 -5.18
N ARG A 81 -7.85 8.76 -4.25
CA ARG A 81 -7.02 9.91 -4.62
C ARG A 81 -5.69 9.49 -5.26
N LEU A 82 -5.00 8.52 -4.68
CA LEU A 82 -3.75 7.99 -5.23
C LEU A 82 -3.96 7.34 -6.60
N SER A 83 -5.12 6.72 -6.83
CA SER A 83 -5.44 6.10 -8.12
C SER A 83 -5.48 7.10 -9.28
N LYS A 84 -5.73 8.39 -9.03
CA LYS A 84 -5.75 9.42 -10.07
C LYS A 84 -4.37 9.68 -10.71
N GLY A 85 -3.30 9.20 -10.09
CA GLY A 85 -1.97 9.15 -10.70
C GLY A 85 -1.73 7.98 -11.65
N TYR A 86 -2.72 7.11 -11.85
CA TYR A 86 -2.62 5.91 -12.68
C TYR A 86 -3.73 5.87 -13.73
N LEU A 87 -3.36 5.45 -14.93
CA LEU A 87 -4.33 5.09 -15.97
C LEU A 87 -4.56 3.57 -15.91
N LEU A 88 -5.75 3.17 -15.57
CA LEU A 88 -6.11 1.76 -15.39
C LEU A 88 -7.07 1.27 -16.49
N PRO A 89 -6.89 0.05 -16.99
CA PRO A 89 -5.82 -0.91 -16.70
C PRO A 89 -4.47 -0.44 -17.25
N ILE A 90 -3.38 -0.76 -16.54
CA ILE A 90 -2.05 -0.28 -16.90
C ILE A 90 -1.61 -0.90 -18.23
N GLY A 91 -1.20 -0.04 -19.18
CA GLY A 91 -0.69 -0.46 -20.47
C GLY A 91 -1.76 -0.81 -21.51
N ALA A 92 -3.05 -0.68 -21.16
CA ALA A 92 -4.15 -0.82 -22.11
C ALA A 92 -4.26 0.40 -23.04
N PRO A 93 -4.91 0.27 -24.21
CA PRO A 93 -5.24 1.39 -25.08
C PRO A 93 -6.08 2.46 -24.35
N PRO A 94 -5.97 3.74 -24.74
CA PRO A 94 -6.74 4.82 -24.11
C PRO A 94 -8.27 4.60 -24.07
N GLU A 95 -8.82 3.94 -25.09
CA GLU A 95 -10.22 3.61 -25.20
C GLU A 95 -10.66 2.63 -24.08
N ASP A 96 -9.85 1.62 -23.82
CA ASP A 96 -10.09 0.65 -22.74
C ASP A 96 -9.93 1.32 -21.36
N GLN A 97 -8.93 2.17 -21.21
CA GLN A 97 -8.75 2.94 -19.98
C GLN A 97 -9.91 3.88 -19.69
N ALA A 98 -10.45 4.52 -20.74
CA ALA A 98 -11.61 5.40 -20.61
C ALA A 98 -12.89 4.62 -20.26
N SER A 99 -13.14 3.47 -20.89
CA SER A 99 -14.33 2.65 -20.66
C SER A 99 -14.33 1.92 -19.31
N GLN A 100 -13.16 1.46 -18.84
CA GLN A 100 -13.02 0.63 -17.65
C GLN A 100 -12.61 1.43 -16.40
N GLY A 101 -12.18 2.68 -16.54
CA GLY A 101 -11.58 3.46 -15.45
C GLY A 101 -12.45 3.55 -14.19
N ALA A 102 -13.78 3.72 -14.35
CA ALA A 102 -14.72 3.74 -13.24
C ALA A 102 -14.86 2.37 -12.54
N ALA A 103 -14.79 1.28 -13.29
CA ALA A 103 -14.85 -0.07 -12.75
C ALA A 103 -13.58 -0.42 -11.96
N TRP A 104 -12.41 -0.05 -12.46
CA TRP A 104 -11.14 -0.17 -11.73
C TRP A 104 -11.10 0.69 -10.47
N GLU A 105 -11.67 1.90 -10.51
CA GLU A 105 -11.81 2.73 -9.31
C GLU A 105 -12.70 2.03 -8.26
N ALA A 106 -13.81 1.41 -8.67
CA ALA A 106 -14.68 0.66 -7.77
C ALA A 106 -13.94 -0.52 -7.11
N VAL A 107 -13.10 -1.23 -7.84
CA VAL A 107 -12.23 -2.29 -7.26
C VAL A 107 -11.32 -1.72 -6.19
N ILE A 108 -10.73 -0.55 -6.40
CA ILE A 108 -9.86 0.11 -5.41
C ILE A 108 -10.66 0.48 -4.15
N VAL A 109 -11.86 1.04 -4.31
CA VAL A 109 -12.77 1.37 -3.19
C VAL A 109 -13.09 0.11 -2.39
N TYR A 110 -13.51 -0.96 -3.07
CA TYR A 110 -13.88 -2.21 -2.41
C TYR A 110 -12.70 -2.90 -1.76
N ALA A 111 -11.54 -2.93 -2.40
CA ALA A 111 -10.32 -3.45 -1.83
C ALA A 111 -9.95 -2.73 -0.52
N ALA A 112 -10.06 -1.41 -0.47
CA ALA A 112 -9.80 -0.61 0.72
C ALA A 112 -10.85 -0.86 1.83
N LEU A 113 -12.13 -0.97 1.48
CA LEU A 113 -13.20 -1.31 2.41
C LEU A 113 -12.97 -2.67 3.08
N PHE A 114 -12.72 -3.72 2.29
CA PHE A 114 -12.56 -5.07 2.81
C PHE A 114 -11.26 -5.23 3.59
N ASN A 115 -10.19 -4.58 3.17
CA ASN A 115 -8.94 -4.58 3.93
C ASN A 115 -9.14 -4.02 5.35
N SER A 116 -9.86 -2.92 5.47
CA SER A 116 -10.14 -2.30 6.78
C SER A 116 -11.16 -3.11 7.59
N LEU A 117 -12.13 -3.74 6.94
CA LEU A 117 -13.18 -4.54 7.59
C LEU A 117 -12.61 -5.78 8.29
N GLU A 118 -11.53 -6.36 7.79
CA GLU A 118 -10.84 -7.49 8.44
C GLU A 118 -10.45 -7.20 9.89
N GLY A 119 -10.21 -5.93 10.23
CA GLY A 119 -9.95 -5.51 11.60
C GLY A 119 -11.02 -5.94 12.62
N VAL A 120 -12.28 -6.12 12.17
CA VAL A 120 -13.37 -6.59 13.02
C VAL A 120 -13.11 -8.02 13.53
N CYS A 121 -12.43 -8.84 12.74
CA CYS A 121 -12.10 -10.22 13.09
C CYS A 121 -11.00 -10.34 14.17
N HIS A 122 -10.27 -9.24 14.43
CA HIS A 122 -9.30 -9.17 15.54
C HIS A 122 -9.96 -9.01 16.90
N LEU A 123 -11.28 -8.83 16.95
CA LEU A 123 -12.01 -8.54 18.16
C LEU A 123 -12.87 -9.71 18.60
N GLU A 124 -12.83 -10.01 19.90
CA GLU A 124 -13.82 -10.83 20.56
C GLU A 124 -14.92 -9.91 21.08
N VAL A 125 -16.11 -10.07 20.57
CA VAL A 125 -17.26 -9.22 20.90
C VAL A 125 -18.32 -10.04 21.60
N GLU A 126 -18.72 -9.60 22.81
CA GLU A 126 -19.76 -10.23 23.63
C GLU A 126 -20.96 -9.30 23.75
N LEU A 127 -22.12 -9.80 23.42
CA LEU A 127 -23.40 -9.12 23.65
C LEU A 127 -23.81 -9.19 25.13
N LYS A 128 -24.59 -8.20 25.59
CA LYS A 128 -25.11 -8.18 26.98
C LYS A 128 -25.89 -9.47 27.36
N SER A 129 -26.34 -10.24 26.37
CA SER A 129 -26.97 -11.53 26.56
C SER A 129 -25.97 -12.67 26.89
N GLY A 130 -24.68 -12.42 26.98
CA GLY A 130 -23.62 -13.40 27.16
C GLY A 130 -23.24 -14.17 25.87
N LYS A 131 -23.91 -13.89 24.74
CA LYS A 131 -23.58 -14.54 23.45
C LYS A 131 -22.44 -13.83 22.75
N ARG A 132 -21.51 -14.63 22.17
CA ARG A 132 -20.51 -14.11 21.26
C ARG A 132 -21.18 -13.58 19.99
N TRP A 133 -20.85 -12.35 19.60
CA TRP A 133 -21.23 -11.79 18.32
C TRP A 133 -20.22 -12.18 17.23
N MET A 134 -20.73 -12.44 16.04
CA MET A 134 -19.93 -12.78 14.84
C MET A 134 -20.33 -11.84 13.71
N PRO A 135 -19.38 -11.23 13.01
CA PRO A 135 -19.66 -10.22 11.97
C PRO A 135 -20.44 -10.76 10.78
N VAL A 136 -20.37 -12.07 10.52
CA VAL A 136 -21.04 -12.73 9.39
C VAL A 136 -22.56 -12.82 9.53
N LYS A 137 -23.14 -12.52 10.67
CA LYS A 137 -24.60 -12.55 10.84
C LYS A 137 -25.24 -11.20 10.54
N ASN A 138 -24.95 -10.22 11.36
CA ASN A 138 -25.48 -8.85 11.26
C ASN A 138 -24.65 -7.97 12.21
N ALA A 139 -24.88 -6.67 12.15
CA ALA A 139 -24.36 -5.75 13.15
C ALA A 139 -24.81 -6.14 14.57
N PRO A 140 -24.08 -5.76 15.63
CA PRO A 140 -24.53 -5.95 17.00
C PRO A 140 -25.89 -5.25 17.20
N ASN A 141 -26.91 -6.01 17.59
CA ASN A 141 -28.28 -5.51 17.82
C ASN A 141 -28.64 -5.38 19.31
N LYS A 142 -27.68 -5.61 20.18
CA LYS A 142 -27.80 -5.49 21.66
C LYS A 142 -26.55 -4.80 22.18
N PRO A 143 -26.61 -4.21 23.40
CA PRO A 143 -25.42 -3.67 24.03
C PRO A 143 -24.28 -4.70 24.02
N TYR A 144 -23.09 -4.27 23.69
CA TYR A 144 -21.92 -5.13 23.48
C TYR A 144 -20.69 -4.59 24.18
N ARG A 145 -19.74 -5.48 24.47
CA ARG A 145 -18.38 -5.16 24.89
C ARG A 145 -17.40 -5.93 24.00
N PHE A 146 -16.18 -5.48 23.93
CA PHE A 146 -15.16 -6.08 23.07
C PHE A 146 -13.79 -6.08 23.74
N ARG A 147 -12.93 -6.98 23.28
CA ARG A 147 -11.49 -6.99 23.55
C ARG A 147 -10.76 -7.46 22.31
N PHE A 148 -9.48 -7.13 22.18
CA PHE A 148 -8.65 -7.71 21.14
C PHE A 148 -8.40 -9.18 21.42
N SER A 149 -8.43 -10.01 20.38
CA SER A 149 -8.11 -11.43 20.45
C SER A 149 -6.61 -11.59 20.66
N SER A 150 -6.22 -12.50 21.57
CA SER A 150 -4.81 -12.85 21.77
C SER A 150 -4.22 -13.65 20.62
N GLU A 151 -5.06 -14.35 19.84
CA GLU A 151 -4.65 -15.21 18.74
C GLU A 151 -5.58 -15.03 17.53
N PRO A 152 -5.46 -13.90 16.79
CA PRO A 152 -6.24 -13.71 15.57
C PRO A 152 -5.75 -14.68 14.47
N SER A 153 -6.65 -15.49 13.92
CA SER A 153 -6.35 -16.38 12.81
C SER A 153 -6.42 -15.62 11.48
N LEU A 154 -5.29 -15.49 10.79
CA LEU A 154 -5.25 -14.88 9.45
C LEU A 154 -6.14 -15.61 8.43
N PHE A 155 -6.21 -16.94 8.53
CA PHE A 155 -7.06 -17.77 7.68
C PHE A 155 -8.55 -17.49 7.89
N GLU A 156 -8.98 -17.35 9.16
CA GLU A 156 -10.37 -17.00 9.45
C GLU A 156 -10.71 -15.60 8.94
N MET A 157 -9.81 -14.63 9.05
CA MET A 157 -10.02 -13.27 8.61
C MET A 157 -10.29 -13.17 7.10
N GLN A 158 -9.48 -13.82 6.28
CA GLN A 158 -9.64 -13.83 4.81
C GLN A 158 -10.94 -14.50 4.40
N ASN A 159 -11.28 -15.62 5.03
CA ASN A 159 -12.53 -16.34 4.75
C ASN A 159 -13.75 -15.50 5.15
N TYR A 160 -13.72 -14.79 6.28
CA TYR A 160 -14.80 -13.89 6.67
C TYR A 160 -14.96 -12.71 5.70
N SER A 161 -13.88 -12.13 5.21
CA SER A 161 -13.94 -11.07 4.21
C SER A 161 -14.65 -11.50 2.94
N ALA A 162 -14.34 -12.69 2.43
CA ALA A 162 -15.01 -13.25 1.26
C ALA A 162 -16.52 -13.47 1.49
N MET A 163 -16.90 -13.97 2.66
CA MET A 163 -18.32 -14.14 3.04
C MET A 163 -19.04 -12.79 3.21
N LEU A 164 -18.38 -11.80 3.80
CA LEU A 164 -18.94 -10.48 4.03
C LEU A 164 -19.08 -9.69 2.74
N ALA A 165 -18.22 -9.92 1.76
CA ALA A 165 -18.30 -9.26 0.46
C ALA A 165 -19.66 -9.44 -0.21
N TYR A 166 -20.21 -10.65 -0.18
CA TYR A 166 -21.51 -10.94 -0.73
C TYR A 166 -22.67 -10.20 -0.03
N GLN A 167 -22.52 -9.92 1.28
CA GLN A 167 -23.55 -9.19 2.05
C GLN A 167 -23.41 -7.66 1.90
N ILE A 168 -22.19 -7.19 1.67
CA ILE A 168 -21.86 -5.77 1.67
C ILE A 168 -22.04 -5.17 0.28
N LEU A 169 -21.54 -5.85 -0.75
CA LEU A 169 -21.60 -5.33 -2.11
C LEU A 169 -23.03 -5.45 -2.69
N PRO A 170 -23.55 -4.39 -3.33
CA PRO A 170 -24.81 -4.50 -4.05
C PRO A 170 -24.64 -5.43 -5.25
N TYR A 171 -25.66 -6.26 -5.51
CA TYR A 171 -25.66 -7.19 -6.65
C TYR A 171 -25.40 -6.46 -7.98
N GLN A 172 -26.02 -5.30 -8.17
CA GLN A 172 -25.86 -4.49 -9.37
C GLN A 172 -24.42 -4.02 -9.61
N ALA A 173 -23.64 -3.78 -8.53
CA ALA A 173 -22.25 -3.45 -8.69
C ALA A 173 -21.41 -4.65 -9.14
N ILE A 174 -21.72 -5.85 -8.63
CA ILE A 174 -21.06 -7.09 -9.06
C ILE A 174 -21.41 -7.40 -10.51
N GLU A 175 -22.69 -7.26 -10.90
CA GLU A 175 -23.17 -7.44 -12.27
C GLU A 175 -22.45 -6.46 -13.21
N TRP A 176 -22.39 -5.18 -12.86
CA TRP A 176 -21.67 -4.17 -13.62
C TRP A 176 -20.17 -4.50 -13.76
N LEU A 177 -19.48 -4.89 -12.69
CA LEU A 177 -18.07 -5.26 -12.76
C LEU A 177 -17.83 -6.51 -13.62
N SER A 178 -18.83 -7.40 -13.75
CA SER A 178 -18.73 -8.61 -14.56
C SER A 178 -18.69 -8.35 -16.07
N GLU A 179 -19.03 -7.14 -16.51
CA GLU A 179 -18.83 -6.70 -17.89
C GLU A 179 -17.34 -6.72 -18.29
N TRP A 180 -16.46 -6.63 -17.30
CA TRP A 180 -15.01 -6.72 -17.46
C TRP A 180 -14.45 -7.85 -16.58
N PRO A 181 -14.26 -9.07 -17.12
CA PRO A 181 -13.84 -10.23 -16.34
C PRO A 181 -12.56 -10.03 -15.54
N GLU A 182 -11.59 -9.28 -16.08
CA GLU A 182 -10.32 -8.99 -15.38
C GLU A 182 -10.51 -8.08 -14.15
N VAL A 183 -11.45 -7.13 -14.22
CA VAL A 183 -11.82 -6.22 -13.14
C VAL A 183 -12.41 -7.02 -11.98
N LEU A 184 -13.43 -7.84 -12.28
CA LEU A 184 -14.07 -8.69 -11.28
C LEU A 184 -13.12 -9.73 -10.71
N HIS A 185 -12.31 -10.38 -11.56
CA HIS A 185 -11.28 -11.33 -11.13
C HIS A 185 -10.29 -10.69 -10.14
N THR A 186 -9.83 -9.49 -10.42
CA THR A 186 -8.91 -8.75 -9.55
C THR A 186 -9.55 -8.48 -8.18
N LEU A 187 -10.83 -8.06 -8.15
CA LEU A 187 -11.55 -7.86 -6.90
C LEU A 187 -11.66 -9.14 -6.09
N VAL A 188 -12.08 -10.24 -6.73
CA VAL A 188 -12.22 -11.54 -6.07
C VAL A 188 -10.89 -12.03 -5.52
N THR A 189 -9.82 -11.93 -6.31
CA THR A 189 -8.44 -12.29 -5.91
C THR A 189 -8.00 -11.50 -4.68
N TYR A 190 -8.29 -10.19 -4.66
CA TYR A 190 -7.97 -9.33 -3.51
C TYR A 190 -8.71 -9.75 -2.24
N ILE A 191 -10.01 -9.96 -2.33
CA ILE A 191 -10.88 -10.35 -1.19
C ILE A 191 -10.53 -11.75 -0.68
N ALA A 192 -10.16 -12.68 -1.58
CA ALA A 192 -9.70 -14.02 -1.24
C ALA A 192 -8.33 -14.06 -0.54
N GLY A 193 -7.64 -12.92 -0.42
CA GLY A 193 -6.38 -12.81 0.31
C GLY A 193 -5.12 -12.88 -0.54
N SER A 194 -5.20 -13.20 -1.83
CA SER A 194 -4.07 -13.17 -2.78
C SER A 194 -3.73 -11.73 -3.22
N ARG A 195 -3.68 -10.80 -2.28
CA ARG A 195 -3.54 -9.36 -2.52
C ARG A 195 -2.31 -8.97 -3.35
N PRO A 196 -1.11 -9.53 -3.10
CA PRO A 196 0.08 -9.19 -3.90
C PRO A 196 -0.08 -9.48 -5.39
N GLU A 197 -0.95 -10.44 -5.76
CA GLU A 197 -1.23 -10.80 -7.14
C GLU A 197 -2.05 -9.74 -7.89
N THR A 198 -2.73 -8.85 -7.15
CA THR A 198 -3.54 -7.76 -7.71
C THR A 198 -2.73 -6.51 -8.08
N GLY A 199 -1.39 -6.58 -7.96
CA GLY A 199 -0.45 -5.59 -8.47
C GLY A 199 -0.68 -4.17 -7.93
N VAL A 200 -1.09 -3.24 -8.81
CA VAL A 200 -1.27 -1.83 -8.45
C VAL A 200 -2.37 -1.60 -7.42
N ILE A 201 -3.43 -2.42 -7.42
CA ILE A 201 -4.53 -2.30 -6.44
C ILE A 201 -3.99 -2.51 -5.03
N HIS A 202 -3.22 -3.59 -4.83
CA HIS A 202 -2.56 -3.85 -3.55
C HIS A 202 -1.61 -2.72 -3.14
N THR A 203 -0.84 -2.19 -4.08
CA THR A 203 0.10 -1.08 -3.83
C THR A 203 -0.63 0.18 -3.37
N LEU A 204 -1.70 0.56 -4.06
CA LEU A 204 -2.49 1.77 -3.74
C LEU A 204 -3.16 1.66 -2.37
N VAL A 205 -3.79 0.53 -2.08
CA VAL A 205 -4.46 0.33 -0.78
C VAL A 205 -3.44 0.26 0.36
N SER A 206 -2.33 -0.44 0.18
CA SER A 206 -1.26 -0.52 1.20
C SER A 206 -0.64 0.84 1.50
N GLU A 207 -0.43 1.68 0.47
CA GLU A 207 0.07 3.04 0.65
C GLU A 207 -0.96 3.92 1.37
N ALA A 208 -2.24 3.82 0.99
CA ALA A 208 -3.31 4.56 1.65
C ALA A 208 -3.46 4.19 3.14
N MET A 209 -3.33 2.90 3.48
CA MET A 209 -3.31 2.45 4.87
C MET A 209 -2.14 3.03 5.66
N ARG A 210 -0.96 3.06 5.04
CA ARG A 210 0.25 3.63 5.63
C ARG A 210 0.10 5.13 5.91
N ILE A 211 -0.51 5.86 4.97
CA ILE A 211 -0.84 7.28 5.16
C ILE A 211 -1.86 7.45 6.29
N SER A 212 -2.93 6.66 6.30
CA SER A 212 -3.95 6.72 7.34
C SER A 212 -3.40 6.42 8.73
N SER A 213 -2.41 5.54 8.85
CA SER A 213 -1.76 5.21 10.14
C SER A 213 -0.69 6.22 10.58
N GLY A 214 -0.48 7.31 9.85
CA GLY A 214 0.52 8.32 10.17
C GLY A 214 1.96 7.88 9.91
N GLN A 215 2.18 6.75 9.22
CA GLN A 215 3.51 6.24 8.90
C GLN A 215 4.11 6.86 7.62
N PHE A 216 3.52 7.95 7.15
CA PHE A 216 3.98 8.62 5.94
C PHE A 216 5.01 9.70 6.28
N VAL A 217 6.24 9.55 5.75
CA VAL A 217 7.29 10.56 5.76
C VAL A 217 7.49 11.01 4.30
N GLY A 218 6.72 11.98 3.87
CA GLY A 218 6.86 12.61 2.54
C GLY A 218 5.99 13.85 2.47
N GLU A 219 6.40 14.84 1.70
CA GLU A 219 5.64 16.07 1.48
C GLU A 219 4.24 15.77 0.95
N ILE A 220 3.26 15.82 1.85
CA ILE A 220 1.86 15.78 1.50
C ILE A 220 1.40 17.24 1.37
N ASP A 221 1.54 17.77 0.19
CA ASP A 221 1.06 19.11 -0.13
C ASP A 221 -0.48 19.17 -0.24
N THR A 222 -1.22 18.32 0.48
CA THR A 222 -2.67 18.24 0.25
C THR A 222 -3.48 17.50 1.30
N LEU A 223 -3.14 17.60 2.59
CA LEU A 223 -4.12 17.32 3.65
C LEU A 223 -5.05 18.52 3.81
N PRO A 224 -6.35 18.33 4.17
CA PRO A 224 -7.19 19.44 4.57
C PRO A 224 -6.50 20.22 5.70
N PRO A 225 -6.51 21.57 5.67
CA PRO A 225 -5.75 22.41 6.61
C PRO A 225 -6.01 22.13 8.09
N GLU A 226 -7.20 21.63 8.42
CA GLU A 226 -7.63 21.37 9.79
C GLU A 226 -7.02 20.08 10.40
N GLN A 227 -6.52 19.13 9.58
CA GLN A 227 -5.87 17.92 10.09
C GLN A 227 -4.36 18.08 10.30
N GLN A 228 -3.76 19.10 9.69
CA GLN A 228 -2.33 19.42 9.90
C GLN A 228 -2.04 19.88 11.35
N GLN A 229 -3.02 20.46 12.02
CA GLN A 229 -2.83 20.95 13.41
C GLN A 229 -3.03 19.88 14.49
N LYS A 230 -3.78 18.81 14.24
CA LYS A 230 -4.02 17.75 15.24
C LYS A 230 -2.96 16.66 15.27
N ASN A 231 -2.16 16.50 14.22
CA ASN A 231 -1.04 15.56 14.19
C ASN A 231 0.25 16.06 14.90
N ILE A 232 0.20 17.25 15.51
CA ILE A 232 1.28 17.82 16.35
C ILE A 232 1.02 17.54 17.85
N GLY A 233 0.20 16.58 18.16
CA GLY A 233 -0.08 16.09 19.52
C GLY A 233 0.83 14.93 19.89
N ILE A 234 2.04 15.25 20.29
CA ILE A 234 2.92 14.55 21.27
C ILE A 234 2.50 13.10 21.55
N SER A 235 3.00 12.16 20.77
CA SER A 235 3.42 10.87 21.26
C SER A 235 4.95 10.90 21.34
N THR A 236 5.46 10.98 22.56
CA THR A 236 6.83 10.77 22.91
C THR A 236 7.20 9.31 22.62
N GLU A 237 7.50 9.00 21.36
CA GLU A 237 8.44 7.96 21.00
C GLU A 237 9.56 8.68 20.26
N GLU A 238 10.76 8.50 20.78
CA GLU A 238 11.99 9.10 20.25
C GLU A 238 12.07 8.86 18.75
N PRO A 239 12.39 9.90 17.93
CA PRO A 239 12.70 9.68 16.53
C PRO A 239 13.88 8.73 16.48
N ASP A 240 13.73 7.61 15.80
CA ASP A 240 14.80 6.63 15.55
C ASP A 240 15.84 7.29 14.62
N SER A 241 16.56 8.26 15.16
CA SER A 241 17.66 9.01 14.52
C SER A 241 18.78 8.08 14.02
N LEU A 242 18.78 6.83 14.49
CA LEU A 242 19.67 5.77 14.05
C LEU A 242 19.30 5.20 12.66
N THR A 243 18.06 5.30 12.19
CA THR A 243 17.67 4.76 10.88
C THR A 243 17.98 5.70 9.72
N ASP A 244 17.88 7.00 9.91
CA ASP A 244 18.24 7.98 8.88
C ASP A 244 19.75 8.00 8.64
N GLY A 245 20.55 7.86 9.70
CA GLY A 245 22.00 7.70 9.58
C GLY A 245 22.42 6.44 8.81
N ILE A 246 21.71 5.32 8.96
CA ILE A 246 22.03 4.05 8.29
C ILE A 246 21.87 4.16 6.76
N GLY A 247 20.79 4.77 6.30
CA GLY A 247 20.52 4.97 4.88
C GLY A 247 21.56 5.88 4.23
N GLU A 248 21.88 7.00 4.87
CA GLU A 248 22.92 7.93 4.39
C GLU A 248 24.32 7.29 4.39
N HIS A 249 24.66 6.50 5.40
CA HIS A 249 25.93 5.76 5.41
C HIS A 249 26.02 4.75 4.25
N PHE A 250 24.95 4.03 3.97
CA PHE A 250 24.90 3.14 2.81
C PHE A 250 25.04 3.92 1.50
N TRP A 251 24.37 5.06 1.39
CA TRP A 251 24.45 5.93 0.22
C TRP A 251 25.87 6.47 0.01
N GLN A 252 26.49 6.96 1.09
CA GLN A 252 27.86 7.48 1.02
C GLN A 252 28.86 6.38 0.62
N TRP A 253 28.75 5.19 1.22
CA TRP A 253 29.55 4.03 0.83
C TRP A 253 29.40 3.70 -0.67
N LEU A 254 28.17 3.77 -1.20
CA LEU A 254 27.91 3.53 -2.60
C LEU A 254 28.56 4.60 -3.50
N VAL A 255 28.45 5.86 -3.13
CA VAL A 255 29.06 7.00 -3.85
C VAL A 255 30.59 6.87 -3.83
N ASP A 256 31.18 6.71 -2.65
CA ASP A 256 32.62 6.61 -2.48
C ASP A 256 33.20 5.39 -3.20
N GLY A 257 32.52 4.25 -3.11
CA GLY A 257 32.92 3.03 -3.78
C GLY A 257 32.86 3.10 -5.30
N CYS A 258 31.84 3.78 -5.85
CA CYS A 258 31.75 4.03 -7.28
C CYS A 258 32.82 5.03 -7.76
N HIS A 259 33.16 6.02 -6.95
CA HIS A 259 34.15 7.05 -7.29
C HIS A 259 35.61 6.57 -7.17
N SER A 260 35.89 5.72 -6.18
CA SER A 260 37.23 5.16 -5.95
C SER A 260 37.50 3.93 -6.84
N GLY A 261 36.49 3.34 -7.45
CA GLY A 261 36.60 2.08 -8.20
C GLY A 261 36.69 0.84 -7.30
N SER A 262 36.44 0.98 -5.99
CA SER A 262 36.43 -0.18 -5.06
C SER A 262 35.18 -1.06 -5.26
N LEU A 263 34.09 -0.48 -5.77
CA LEU A 263 32.93 -1.25 -6.19
C LEU A 263 33.01 -1.56 -7.69
N ALA A 264 32.96 -2.84 -8.02
CA ALA A 264 32.98 -3.29 -9.41
C ALA A 264 31.72 -2.80 -10.15
N ILE A 265 31.90 -2.25 -11.35
CA ILE A 265 30.86 -1.70 -12.21
C ILE A 265 30.84 -2.44 -13.55
N ASN A 266 29.66 -2.80 -14.05
CA ASN A 266 29.45 -3.40 -15.38
C ASN A 266 30.15 -4.74 -15.64
N THR A 267 30.67 -5.42 -14.63
CA THR A 267 31.22 -6.78 -14.75
C THR A 267 30.13 -7.86 -14.51
N PRO A 268 30.35 -9.12 -14.92
CA PRO A 268 29.37 -10.19 -14.70
C PRO A 268 29.02 -10.45 -13.24
N GLU A 269 29.97 -10.22 -12.33
CA GLU A 269 29.83 -10.42 -10.88
C GLU A 269 29.39 -9.16 -10.15
N SER A 270 29.43 -7.99 -10.81
CA SER A 270 29.10 -6.72 -10.17
C SER A 270 27.63 -6.65 -9.76
N ARG A 271 27.38 -5.85 -8.73
CA ARG A 271 26.03 -5.55 -8.24
C ARG A 271 25.54 -4.20 -8.77
N ILE A 272 26.38 -3.51 -9.55
CA ILE A 272 26.18 -2.16 -10.06
C ILE A 272 26.38 -2.17 -11.57
N HIS A 273 25.36 -1.75 -12.31
CA HIS A 273 25.41 -1.66 -13.75
C HIS A 273 24.83 -0.34 -14.23
N PHE A 274 25.41 0.22 -15.31
CA PHE A 274 24.92 1.43 -15.96
C PHE A 274 24.07 1.09 -17.17
N ILE A 275 22.95 1.77 -17.34
CA ILE A 275 22.04 1.61 -18.48
C ILE A 275 21.18 2.86 -18.69
N ALA A 276 21.20 3.42 -19.89
CA ALA A 276 20.35 4.53 -20.33
C ALA A 276 20.32 5.73 -19.35
N GLY A 277 21.49 6.12 -18.83
CA GLY A 277 21.61 7.23 -17.88
C GLY A 277 21.21 6.89 -16.43
N PHE A 278 20.94 5.63 -16.13
CA PHE A 278 20.63 5.13 -14.80
C PHE A 278 21.71 4.17 -14.29
N VAL A 279 21.78 4.06 -12.97
CA VAL A 279 22.51 3.02 -12.27
C VAL A 279 21.50 1.98 -11.78
N PHE A 280 21.68 0.74 -12.20
CA PHE A 280 20.94 -0.40 -11.68
C PHE A 280 21.71 -1.03 -10.52
N LEU A 281 21.09 -1.07 -9.33
CA LEU A 281 21.62 -1.71 -8.12
C LEU A 281 20.92 -3.05 -7.91
N GLN A 282 21.65 -4.14 -8.04
CA GLN A 282 21.10 -5.49 -7.87
C GLN A 282 20.67 -5.73 -6.41
N SER A 283 19.39 -5.93 -6.18
CA SER A 283 18.83 -6.31 -4.88
C SER A 283 18.55 -7.83 -4.86
N PRO A 284 18.82 -8.54 -3.76
CA PRO A 284 19.35 -8.08 -2.47
C PRO A 284 20.90 -7.99 -2.42
N GLY A 285 21.61 -8.32 -3.50
CA GLY A 285 23.06 -8.51 -3.54
C GLY A 285 23.86 -7.32 -3.01
N ILE A 286 23.49 -6.09 -3.40
CA ILE A 286 24.20 -4.86 -2.97
C ILE A 286 24.16 -4.65 -1.45
N PHE A 287 23.04 -4.99 -0.79
CA PHE A 287 22.91 -4.86 0.66
C PHE A 287 23.75 -5.90 1.41
N TYR A 288 23.87 -7.12 0.86
CA TYR A 288 24.76 -8.13 1.43
C TYR A 288 26.23 -7.73 1.28
N GLN A 289 26.61 -7.15 0.15
CA GLN A 289 27.98 -6.66 -0.06
C GLN A 289 28.32 -5.55 0.95
N TYR A 290 27.45 -4.56 1.12
CA TYR A 290 27.65 -3.51 2.14
C TYR A 290 27.84 -4.09 3.54
N ARG A 291 27.04 -5.07 3.93
CA ARG A 291 27.13 -5.71 5.24
C ARG A 291 28.44 -6.48 5.43
N SER A 292 28.91 -7.18 4.41
CA SER A 292 30.18 -7.91 4.46
C SER A 292 31.39 -6.99 4.60
N GLU A 293 31.30 -5.81 4.00
CA GLU A 293 32.38 -4.79 4.08
C GLU A 293 32.27 -3.91 5.34
N ASN A 294 31.14 -3.93 6.04
CA ASN A 294 30.88 -3.15 7.27
C ASN A 294 30.38 -4.03 8.43
N PRO A 295 31.14 -5.04 8.87
CA PRO A 295 30.69 -6.02 9.87
C PRO A 295 30.43 -5.39 11.25
N SER A 296 31.08 -4.29 11.58
CA SER A 296 30.92 -3.58 12.85
C SER A 296 29.55 -2.97 13.09
N LYS A 297 28.72 -2.81 12.04
CA LYS A 297 27.42 -2.13 12.12
C LYS A 297 26.24 -3.07 12.34
N MET A 298 26.41 -4.38 12.49
CA MET A 298 25.38 -5.41 12.78
C MET A 298 23.93 -5.08 12.31
N ILE A 299 23.80 -4.48 11.10
CA ILE A 299 22.50 -4.01 10.57
C ILE A 299 21.84 -5.17 9.82
N GLU A 300 20.61 -5.49 10.16
CA GLU A 300 19.82 -6.47 9.40
C GLU A 300 19.49 -5.96 7.99
N LYS A 301 19.54 -6.86 6.99
CA LYS A 301 19.26 -6.52 5.59
C LYS A 301 17.90 -5.82 5.38
N PRO A 302 16.78 -6.26 5.99
CA PRO A 302 15.49 -5.56 5.82
C PRO A 302 15.51 -4.13 6.34
N ARG A 303 16.21 -3.88 7.46
CA ARG A 303 16.35 -2.55 8.06
C ARG A 303 17.19 -1.63 7.16
N LEU A 304 18.29 -2.13 6.64
CA LEU A 304 19.15 -1.40 5.70
C LEU A 304 18.43 -1.07 4.39
N GLN A 305 17.69 -2.02 3.84
CA GLN A 305 16.90 -1.82 2.63
C GLN A 305 15.83 -0.76 2.82
N LYS A 306 15.06 -0.82 3.93
CA LYS A 306 14.06 0.20 4.26
C LYS A 306 14.70 1.59 4.47
N ALA A 307 15.86 1.67 5.14
CA ALA A 307 16.57 2.92 5.33
C ALA A 307 17.02 3.53 3.99
N PHE A 308 17.51 2.72 3.06
CA PHE A 308 17.83 3.17 1.69
C PHE A 308 16.59 3.62 0.92
N GLU A 309 15.50 2.87 0.98
CA GLU A 309 14.24 3.21 0.31
C GLU A 309 13.64 4.52 0.82
N ARG A 310 13.78 4.82 2.11
CA ARG A 310 13.36 6.10 2.72
C ARG A 310 14.09 7.31 2.16
N LEU A 311 15.35 7.19 1.74
CA LEU A 311 16.08 8.30 1.10
C LEU A 311 15.43 8.79 -0.20
N GLY A 312 14.54 8.02 -0.81
CA GLY A 312 13.82 8.43 -2.01
C GLY A 312 14.69 8.72 -3.24
N ARG A 313 15.94 8.25 -3.25
CA ARG A 313 16.90 8.54 -4.32
C ARG A 313 16.78 7.64 -5.54
N HIS A 314 16.06 6.52 -5.39
CA HIS A 314 15.77 5.58 -6.48
C HIS A 314 14.49 5.98 -7.24
N ARG A 315 14.39 5.51 -8.48
CA ARG A 315 13.23 5.75 -9.34
C ARG A 315 12.04 4.92 -8.88
N ARG A 316 10.84 5.51 -8.84
CA ARG A 316 9.61 4.89 -8.30
C ARG A 316 8.45 4.77 -9.30
N ASP A 317 8.69 5.04 -10.58
CA ASP A 317 7.62 5.23 -11.58
C ASP A 317 6.77 3.98 -11.86
N LYS A 318 7.33 2.77 -11.66
CA LYS A 318 6.66 1.49 -11.99
C LYS A 318 6.92 0.40 -10.93
N GLY A 319 6.98 0.78 -9.67
CA GLY A 319 7.34 -0.11 -8.56
C GLY A 319 8.75 0.18 -8.03
N THR A 320 9.06 -0.43 -6.88
CA THR A 320 10.33 -0.18 -6.18
C THR A 320 11.50 -0.92 -6.83
N LEU A 321 11.24 -2.08 -7.46
CA LEU A 321 12.26 -2.93 -8.08
C LEU A 321 12.02 -3.10 -9.58
N TYR A 322 13.09 -2.98 -10.35
CA TYR A 322 13.11 -3.21 -11.79
C TYR A 322 13.70 -4.57 -12.13
N CYS A 323 13.21 -5.19 -13.19
CA CYS A 323 13.76 -6.42 -13.75
C CYS A 323 14.72 -6.11 -14.88
N CYS A 324 15.96 -6.62 -14.79
CA CYS A 324 16.97 -6.54 -15.83
C CYS A 324 17.46 -7.92 -16.23
N TYR A 325 17.91 -8.05 -17.47
CA TYR A 325 18.49 -9.24 -18.03
C TYR A 325 19.95 -8.96 -18.41
N LEU A 326 20.87 -9.65 -17.75
CA LEU A 326 22.30 -9.58 -18.07
C LEU A 326 22.66 -10.76 -18.96
N TYR A 327 23.00 -10.48 -20.22
CA TYR A 327 23.40 -11.47 -21.21
C TYR A 327 24.89 -11.81 -21.09
N LYS A 328 25.27 -13.06 -21.43
CA LYS A 328 26.68 -13.49 -21.40
C LYS A 328 27.52 -12.80 -22.46
N GLU A 329 26.99 -12.68 -23.67
CA GLU A 329 27.74 -12.14 -24.83
C GLU A 329 27.21 -10.80 -25.26
N ARG A 330 26.04 -10.72 -25.89
CA ARG A 330 25.44 -9.51 -26.40
C ARG A 330 24.01 -9.34 -25.94
N ALA A 331 23.58 -8.12 -25.73
CA ALA A 331 22.21 -7.79 -25.31
C ALA A 331 21.18 -8.36 -26.30
N GLY A 332 20.24 -9.15 -25.77
CA GLY A 332 19.18 -9.76 -26.56
C GLY A 332 19.50 -11.15 -27.14
N GLU A 333 20.72 -11.62 -27.06
CA GLU A 333 21.16 -12.88 -27.66
C GLU A 333 21.69 -13.88 -26.62
N GLY A 334 21.31 -15.14 -26.72
CA GLY A 334 21.85 -16.24 -25.92
C GLY A 334 21.37 -16.31 -24.48
N VAL A 335 22.24 -16.85 -23.61
CA VAL A 335 21.93 -17.11 -22.20
C VAL A 335 22.01 -15.81 -21.40
N PHE A 336 21.00 -15.57 -20.56
CA PHE A 336 20.93 -14.42 -19.69
C PHE A 336 20.66 -14.78 -18.23
N LYS A 337 21.09 -13.91 -17.35
CA LYS A 337 20.75 -13.93 -15.92
C LYS A 337 19.69 -12.87 -15.64
N LYS A 338 18.54 -13.29 -15.10
CA LYS A 338 17.50 -12.36 -14.63
C LYS A 338 17.90 -11.77 -13.29
N MET A 339 17.82 -10.45 -13.15
CA MET A 339 18.17 -9.72 -11.93
C MET A 339 17.06 -8.75 -11.58
N SER A 340 16.83 -8.54 -10.29
CA SER A 340 15.94 -7.50 -9.76
C SER A 340 16.74 -6.46 -9.00
N GLY A 341 16.34 -5.20 -9.05
CA GLY A 341 17.10 -4.15 -8.38
C GLY A 341 16.48 -2.77 -8.53
N TYR A 342 17.17 -1.77 -7.98
CA TYR A 342 16.76 -0.37 -8.00
C TYR A 342 17.38 0.36 -9.19
N LEU A 343 16.65 1.31 -9.75
CA LEU A 343 17.18 2.28 -10.71
C LEU A 343 17.38 3.64 -10.03
N ILE A 344 18.55 4.21 -10.19
CA ILE A 344 18.91 5.53 -9.67
C ILE A 344 19.43 6.35 -10.83
N ALA A 345 19.03 7.63 -10.96
CA ALA A 345 19.63 8.51 -11.97
C ALA A 345 21.14 8.61 -11.74
N ALA A 346 21.93 8.32 -12.77
CA ALA A 346 23.40 8.30 -12.66
C ALA A 346 23.97 9.65 -12.17
N THR A 347 23.31 10.75 -12.50
CA THR A 347 23.64 12.10 -12.02
C THR A 347 23.60 12.24 -10.49
N LYS A 348 22.76 11.46 -9.79
CA LYS A 348 22.69 11.48 -8.32
C LYS A 348 23.92 10.84 -7.65
N LEU A 349 24.59 9.92 -8.33
CA LEU A 349 25.82 9.28 -7.85
C LEU A 349 27.09 9.99 -8.33
N PHE A 350 27.06 10.55 -9.53
CA PHE A 350 28.27 11.11 -10.18
C PHE A 350 28.27 12.64 -10.29
N HIS A 351 27.30 13.36 -9.71
CA HIS A 351 27.15 14.82 -9.67
C HIS A 351 27.95 15.61 -10.75
N HIS A 352 29.24 15.90 -10.52
CA HIS A 352 30.12 16.64 -11.42
C HIS A 352 31.23 15.78 -12.05
N ARG A 353 31.12 14.45 -12.00
CA ARG A 353 32.10 13.52 -12.57
C ARG A 353 31.58 12.85 -13.83
N ALA A 354 32.50 12.34 -14.64
CA ALA A 354 32.15 11.57 -15.82
C ALA A 354 31.37 10.30 -15.44
N ILE A 355 30.22 10.12 -16.04
CA ILE A 355 29.37 8.93 -15.84
C ILE A 355 29.98 7.78 -16.63
N PRO A 356 30.17 6.58 -16.02
CA PRO A 356 30.63 5.39 -16.73
C PRO A 356 29.70 5.04 -17.92
N GLN A 357 30.27 4.39 -18.93
CA GLN A 357 29.53 3.93 -20.09
C GLN A 357 28.49 2.88 -19.69
N ASP A 358 27.41 2.82 -20.47
CA ASP A 358 26.36 1.80 -20.28
C ASP A 358 26.91 0.39 -20.46
N ASN A 359 26.34 -0.57 -19.71
CA ASN A 359 26.66 -1.98 -19.88
C ASN A 359 26.01 -2.52 -21.17
N PRO A 360 26.79 -2.84 -22.22
CA PRO A 360 26.24 -3.28 -23.50
C PRO A 360 25.52 -4.64 -23.44
N ARG A 361 25.64 -5.37 -22.32
CA ARG A 361 25.02 -6.68 -22.10
C ARG A 361 23.78 -6.63 -21.23
N LEU A 362 23.41 -5.45 -20.71
CA LEU A 362 22.23 -5.29 -19.83
C LEU A 362 21.03 -4.79 -20.62
N VAL A 363 19.89 -5.41 -20.39
CA VAL A 363 18.60 -4.96 -20.94
C VAL A 363 17.60 -4.80 -19.82
N ILE A 364 17.01 -3.61 -19.72
CA ILE A 364 15.79 -3.42 -18.89
C ILE A 364 14.62 -3.88 -19.74
N LYS A 365 13.94 -4.94 -19.35
CA LYS A 365 12.64 -5.22 -19.96
C LYS A 365 11.61 -4.29 -19.33
N PRO A 366 10.86 -3.54 -20.14
CA PRO A 366 9.59 -3.01 -19.66
C PRO A 366 8.81 -4.21 -19.11
N HIS A 367 8.13 -4.07 -17.97
CA HIS A 367 7.25 -5.10 -17.43
C HIS A 367 6.26 -5.48 -18.53
N THR A 368 6.56 -6.52 -19.27
CA THR A 368 5.55 -7.23 -20.06
C THR A 368 4.89 -8.15 -19.04
N ILE A 369 3.78 -7.68 -18.50
CA ILE A 369 2.85 -8.55 -17.77
C ILE A 369 2.37 -9.58 -18.78
N LYS A 370 2.71 -10.86 -18.53
CA LYS A 370 1.96 -11.96 -19.10
C LYS A 370 0.80 -12.23 -18.20
#